data_b642e9d7eed2bc401903c5af4ef1ce18
#
_entry.id   b642e9d7eed2bc401903c5af4ef1ce18
#
_cell.length_a   1.000
_cell.length_b   1.000
_cell.length_c   1.000
_cell.angle_alpha   90.00
_cell.angle_beta   90.00
_cell.angle_gamma   90.00
#
_symmetry.space_group_name_H-M   'P 1'
#
loop_
_entity.id
_entity.type
_entity.pdbx_description
1 polymer ?
#
loop_
_entity_poly.entity_id
_entity_poly.type
_entity_poly.pdbx_seq_one_letter_code
_entity_poly.pdbx_strand_id
1 'polypeptide(L)'
;MPDILTENAFDADIDIDCLVIGGGAAGMTAALAANDRGLSVLVAEREDRLSGSTALSSGLIPAAETLAQKRQDILDSKEIFFADIMAKNKNMADAKHVKLCIEQVTKAIDWLEVEHDLSLIHI
;
A
#
# COMPACT_ATOMS: atom_id res chain seq x y z
N MET A 1 -26.95 -14.99 -8.76
CA MET A 1 -25.84 -14.93 -7.81
C MET A 1 -25.31 -16.34 -7.69
N PRO A 2 -24.00 -16.56 -7.71
CA PRO A 2 -23.48 -17.88 -7.38
C PRO A 2 -23.86 -18.20 -5.93
N ASP A 3 -24.30 -19.43 -5.69
CA ASP A 3 -24.67 -19.89 -4.36
C ASP A 3 -23.43 -19.87 -3.46
N ILE A 4 -23.55 -19.27 -2.29
CA ILE A 4 -22.52 -19.39 -1.26
C ILE A 4 -22.63 -20.78 -0.71
N LEU A 5 -21.61 -21.60 -0.91
CA LEU A 5 -21.52 -22.94 -0.34
C LEU A 5 -21.34 -22.83 1.16
N THR A 6 -22.27 -23.39 1.93
CA THR A 6 -22.26 -23.41 3.40
C THR A 6 -22.05 -24.83 3.94
N GLU A 7 -21.20 -25.62 3.31
CA GLU A 7 -20.90 -26.97 3.79
C GLU A 7 -19.88 -26.94 4.90
N ASN A 8 -20.13 -27.72 5.96
CA ASN A 8 -19.30 -27.78 7.17
C ASN A 8 -18.05 -28.66 7.05
N ALA A 9 -17.77 -29.19 5.87
CA ALA A 9 -16.58 -29.99 5.60
C ALA A 9 -16.15 -29.78 4.15
N PHE A 10 -15.20 -28.88 3.96
CA PHE A 10 -14.45 -28.78 2.72
C PHE A 10 -13.19 -29.62 2.83
N ASP A 11 -12.94 -30.44 1.84
CA ASP A 11 -11.59 -30.92 1.57
C ASP A 11 -10.92 -29.77 0.81
N ALA A 12 -10.25 -28.87 1.52
CA ALA A 12 -9.64 -27.70 0.95
C ALA A 12 -8.29 -28.07 0.33
N ASP A 13 -8.06 -27.70 -0.91
CA ASP A 13 -6.79 -27.92 -1.60
C ASP A 13 -5.65 -27.07 -1.02
N ILE A 14 -5.98 -25.95 -0.38
CA ILE A 14 -5.02 -24.98 0.17
C ILE A 14 -5.54 -24.49 1.52
N ASP A 15 -4.67 -24.56 2.54
CA ASP A 15 -4.91 -24.00 3.88
C ASP A 15 -4.01 -22.78 4.07
N ILE A 16 -4.60 -21.61 4.31
CA ILE A 16 -3.89 -20.33 4.46
C ILE A 16 -4.50 -19.48 5.57
N ASP A 17 -3.68 -18.64 6.20
CA ASP A 17 -4.13 -17.70 7.23
C ASP A 17 -4.77 -16.44 6.64
N CYS A 18 -4.31 -16.01 5.47
CA CYS A 18 -4.75 -14.74 4.87
C CYS A 18 -4.90 -14.84 3.35
N LEU A 19 -6.10 -14.57 2.85
CA LEU A 19 -6.37 -14.40 1.43
C LEU A 19 -6.46 -12.91 1.08
N VAL A 20 -5.58 -12.46 0.19
CA VAL A 20 -5.61 -11.10 -0.38
C VAL A 20 -6.20 -11.16 -1.79
N ILE A 21 -7.27 -10.41 -2.04
CA ILE A 21 -7.91 -10.35 -3.36
C ILE A 21 -7.47 -9.08 -4.08
N GLY A 22 -6.70 -9.24 -5.13
CA GLY A 22 -6.14 -8.18 -5.97
C GLY A 22 -4.66 -7.90 -5.69
N GLY A 23 -3.84 -7.94 -6.74
CA GLY A 23 -2.38 -7.75 -6.72
C GLY A 23 -1.93 -6.30 -6.98
N GLY A 24 -2.77 -5.30 -6.69
CA GLY A 24 -2.36 -3.90 -6.71
C GLY A 24 -1.54 -3.50 -5.49
N ALA A 25 -1.08 -2.24 -5.40
CA ALA A 25 -0.24 -1.75 -4.31
C ALA A 25 -0.81 -2.05 -2.91
N ALA A 26 -2.11 -1.83 -2.71
CA ALA A 26 -2.76 -2.09 -1.42
C ALA A 26 -2.74 -3.57 -1.06
N GLY A 27 -3.06 -4.46 -2.02
CA GLY A 27 -3.06 -5.90 -1.79
C GLY A 27 -1.65 -6.43 -1.54
N MET A 28 -0.67 -6.02 -2.33
CA MET A 28 0.72 -6.43 -2.14
C MET A 28 1.29 -5.94 -0.80
N THR A 29 1.00 -4.69 -0.40
CA THR A 29 1.41 -4.16 0.91
C THR A 29 0.75 -4.94 2.05
N ALA A 30 -0.54 -5.28 1.92
CA ALA A 30 -1.23 -6.10 2.92
C ALA A 30 -0.64 -7.52 3.01
N ALA A 31 -0.31 -8.13 1.86
CA ALA A 31 0.31 -9.45 1.81
C ALA A 31 1.68 -9.47 2.48
N LEU A 32 2.54 -8.49 2.19
CA LEU A 32 3.84 -8.33 2.84
C LEU A 32 3.69 -8.16 4.35
N ALA A 33 2.80 -7.26 4.78
CA ALA A 33 2.56 -7.01 6.20
C ALA A 33 2.01 -8.22 6.95
N ALA A 34 1.23 -9.07 6.32
CA ALA A 34 0.76 -10.34 6.90
C ALA A 34 1.90 -11.36 6.96
N ASN A 35 2.69 -11.48 5.89
CA ASN A 35 3.84 -12.37 5.82
C ASN A 35 4.91 -12.01 6.87
N ASP A 36 5.18 -10.73 7.11
CA ASP A 36 6.12 -10.27 8.16
C ASP A 36 5.68 -10.68 9.57
N ARG A 37 4.41 -11.01 9.74
CA ARG A 37 3.85 -11.54 10.98
C ARG A 37 3.85 -13.07 11.03
N GLY A 38 4.46 -13.71 10.06
CA GLY A 38 4.57 -15.16 9.97
C GLY A 38 3.30 -15.86 9.48
N LEU A 39 2.36 -15.13 8.88
CA LEU A 39 1.14 -15.70 8.32
C LEU A 39 1.41 -16.28 6.93
N SER A 40 0.78 -17.40 6.62
CA SER A 40 0.69 -17.94 5.27
C SER A 40 -0.27 -17.09 4.44
N VAL A 41 0.18 -16.57 3.31
CA VAL A 41 -0.59 -15.60 2.51
C VAL A 41 -0.75 -16.08 1.09
N LEU A 42 -1.96 -16.01 0.57
CA LEU A 42 -2.27 -16.18 -0.84
C LEU A 42 -2.78 -14.87 -1.43
N VAL A 43 -2.19 -14.45 -2.53
CA VAL A 43 -2.70 -13.32 -3.31
C VAL A 43 -3.42 -13.85 -4.55
N ALA A 44 -4.73 -13.60 -4.62
CA ALA A 44 -5.54 -13.93 -5.78
C ALA A 44 -5.67 -12.71 -6.71
N GLU A 45 -5.08 -12.79 -7.90
CA GLU A 45 -5.20 -11.76 -8.95
C GLU A 45 -6.05 -12.30 -10.10
N ARG A 46 -6.94 -11.48 -10.64
CA ARG A 46 -7.81 -11.87 -11.74
C ARG A 46 -7.07 -11.97 -13.07
N GLU A 47 -6.13 -11.09 -13.29
CA GLU A 47 -5.35 -11.04 -14.52
C GLU A 47 -4.18 -12.05 -14.45
N ASP A 48 -3.62 -12.41 -15.57
CA ASP A 48 -2.46 -13.31 -15.69
C ASP A 48 -1.13 -12.69 -15.23
N ARG A 49 -1.16 -11.42 -14.89
CA ARG A 49 -0.05 -10.63 -14.35
C ARG A 49 -0.56 -9.54 -13.42
N LEU A 50 0.28 -9.07 -12.54
CA LEU A 50 -0.02 -7.89 -11.70
C LEU A 50 -0.25 -6.68 -12.58
N SER A 51 -1.46 -6.13 -12.56
CA SER A 51 -1.89 -5.05 -13.42
C SER A 51 -2.77 -4.04 -12.67
N GLY A 52 -3.67 -3.35 -13.36
CA GLY A 52 -4.57 -2.37 -12.77
C GLY A 52 -3.93 -0.99 -12.58
N SER A 53 -4.55 -0.17 -11.76
CA SER A 53 -4.17 1.25 -11.60
C SER A 53 -2.73 1.43 -11.12
N THR A 54 -2.21 0.55 -10.29
CA THR A 54 -0.83 0.60 -9.81
C THR A 54 0.18 0.43 -10.94
N ALA A 55 -0.02 -0.57 -11.80
CA ALA A 55 0.86 -0.82 -12.94
C ALA A 55 0.76 0.27 -14.02
N LEU A 56 -0.39 0.94 -14.10
CA LEU A 56 -0.62 2.05 -15.04
C LEU A 56 -0.15 3.39 -14.50
N SER A 57 0.20 3.48 -13.22
CA SER A 57 0.72 4.71 -12.63
C SER A 57 2.16 4.96 -13.06
N SER A 58 2.62 6.21 -12.87
CA SER A 58 4.02 6.57 -13.09
C SER A 58 4.97 6.03 -12.01
N GLY A 59 4.46 5.29 -11.03
CA GLY A 59 5.24 4.79 -9.90
C GLY A 59 5.61 5.85 -8.85
N LEU A 60 5.01 7.05 -8.93
CA LEU A 60 5.24 8.12 -7.96
C LEU A 60 4.45 7.83 -6.68
N ILE A 61 5.14 7.87 -5.55
CA ILE A 61 4.53 7.72 -4.23
C ILE A 61 4.78 9.02 -3.45
N PRO A 62 3.78 9.91 -3.32
CA PRO A 62 3.95 11.15 -2.58
C PRO A 62 4.00 10.87 -1.08
N ALA A 63 5.06 11.37 -0.44
CA ALA A 63 5.26 11.31 1.01
C ALA A 63 6.22 12.41 1.45
N ALA A 64 6.18 12.77 2.74
CA ALA A 64 7.06 13.74 3.34
C ALA A 64 7.89 13.10 4.46
N GLU A 65 9.07 13.65 4.74
CA GLU A 65 9.97 13.22 5.83
C GLU A 65 10.46 11.77 5.73
N THR A 66 10.52 11.20 4.53
CA THR A 66 11.02 9.85 4.29
C THR A 66 12.52 9.73 4.54
N LEU A 67 13.01 8.52 4.79
CA LEU A 67 14.43 8.24 4.90
C LEU A 67 15.17 8.61 3.60
N ALA A 68 14.56 8.38 2.46
CA ALA A 68 15.12 8.74 1.17
C ALA A 68 15.29 10.26 1.01
N GLN A 69 14.31 11.07 1.43
CA GLN A 69 14.43 12.54 1.46
C GLN A 69 15.52 13.01 2.41
N LYS A 70 15.60 12.44 3.61
CA LYS A 70 16.62 12.78 4.60
C LYS A 70 18.03 12.50 4.12
N ARG A 71 18.25 11.39 3.39
CA ARG A 71 19.56 11.05 2.80
C ARG A 71 20.01 12.04 1.71
N GLN A 72 19.09 12.77 1.14
CA GLN A 72 19.36 13.76 0.08
C GLN A 72 19.23 15.21 0.56
N ASP A 73 19.15 15.42 1.88
CA ASP A 73 18.98 16.74 2.50
C ASP A 73 17.76 17.51 1.95
N ILE A 74 16.72 16.80 1.54
CA ILE A 74 15.48 17.40 1.08
C ILE A 74 14.66 17.81 2.31
N LEU A 75 14.45 19.12 2.45
CA LEU A 75 13.63 19.68 3.51
C LEU A 75 12.15 19.63 3.10
N ASP A 76 11.40 18.81 3.81
CA ASP A 76 9.97 18.68 3.64
C ASP A 76 9.31 18.44 5.00
N SER A 77 7.99 18.63 5.11
CA SER A 77 7.26 18.33 6.33
C SER A 77 5.85 17.84 6.05
N LYS A 78 5.29 17.15 7.02
CA LYS A 78 3.89 16.69 6.95
C LYS A 78 2.91 17.86 6.86
N GLU A 79 3.24 19.01 7.46
CA GLU A 79 2.45 20.23 7.40
C GLU A 79 2.44 20.83 6.00
N ILE A 80 3.60 20.91 5.34
CA ILE A 80 3.73 21.36 3.95
C ILE A 80 2.95 20.41 3.05
N PHE A 81 3.16 19.10 3.18
CA PHE A 81 2.48 18.09 2.38
C PHE A 81 0.95 18.14 2.57
N PHE A 82 0.48 18.34 3.82
CA PHE A 82 -0.95 18.53 4.09
C PHE A 82 -1.50 19.77 3.39
N ALA A 83 -0.79 20.90 3.51
CA ALA A 83 -1.21 22.17 2.89
C ALA A 83 -1.28 22.03 1.36
N ASP A 84 -0.32 21.38 0.74
CA ASP A 84 -0.29 21.13 -0.71
C ASP A 84 -1.45 20.27 -1.18
N ILE A 85 -1.77 19.18 -0.46
CA ILE A 85 -2.92 18.32 -0.77
C ILE A 85 -4.21 19.14 -0.66
N MET A 86 -4.39 19.89 0.41
CA MET A 86 -5.62 20.66 0.63
C MET A 86 -5.77 21.78 -0.39
N ALA A 87 -4.68 22.48 -0.73
CA ALA A 87 -4.69 23.51 -1.77
C ALA A 87 -5.02 22.90 -3.15
N LYS A 88 -4.39 21.79 -3.52
CA LYS A 88 -4.58 21.13 -4.81
C LYS A 88 -6.02 20.67 -5.03
N ASN A 89 -6.68 20.17 -3.99
CA ASN A 89 -8.07 19.73 -4.06
C ASN A 89 -9.10 20.82 -3.67
N LYS A 90 -8.67 22.08 -3.53
CA LYS A 90 -9.53 23.23 -3.17
C LYS A 90 -10.27 23.03 -1.82
N ASN A 91 -9.61 22.41 -0.87
CA ASN A 91 -10.14 22.07 0.47
C ASN A 91 -11.39 21.16 0.43
N MET A 92 -11.56 20.35 -0.60
CA MET A 92 -12.70 19.44 -0.72
C MET A 92 -12.45 18.08 -0.05
N ALA A 93 -11.21 17.71 0.24
CA ALA A 93 -10.87 16.46 0.90
C ALA A 93 -11.21 16.50 2.40
N ASP A 94 -11.54 15.33 2.96
CA ASP A 94 -11.67 15.17 4.40
C ASP A 94 -10.30 15.32 5.07
N ALA A 95 -10.14 16.37 5.84
CA ALA A 95 -8.88 16.72 6.50
C ALA A 95 -8.38 15.62 7.47
N LYS A 96 -9.28 14.85 8.08
CA LYS A 96 -8.90 13.75 8.99
C LYS A 96 -8.30 12.59 8.19
N HIS A 97 -8.92 12.23 7.07
CA HIS A 97 -8.38 11.20 6.18
C HIS A 97 -7.03 11.61 5.59
N VAL A 98 -6.89 12.86 5.14
CA VAL A 98 -5.62 13.37 4.61
C VAL A 98 -4.51 13.28 5.66
N LYS A 99 -4.77 13.73 6.90
CA LYS A 99 -3.80 13.62 7.99
C LYS A 99 -3.41 12.17 8.27
N LEU A 100 -4.37 11.26 8.36
CA LEU A 100 -4.11 9.83 8.57
C LEU A 100 -3.23 9.26 7.46
N CYS A 101 -3.53 9.56 6.20
CA CYS A 101 -2.72 9.11 5.06
C CYS A 101 -1.28 9.64 5.16
N ILE A 102 -1.10 10.94 5.43
CA ILE A 102 0.23 11.55 5.56
C ILE A 102 1.05 10.93 6.70
N GLU A 103 0.42 10.66 7.83
CA GLU A 103 1.10 10.05 8.99
C GLU A 103 1.54 8.61 8.72
N GLN A 104 0.80 7.87 7.91
CA GLN A 104 1.06 6.44 7.67
C GLN A 104 1.90 6.19 6.42
N VAL A 105 1.78 7.01 5.36
CA VAL A 105 2.50 6.78 4.10
C VAL A 105 4.00 6.81 4.27
N THR A 106 4.54 7.75 5.04
CA THR A 106 5.99 7.83 5.34
C THR A 106 6.49 6.53 5.95
N LYS A 107 5.79 6.04 6.97
CA LYS A 107 6.16 4.78 7.65
C LYS A 107 6.09 3.58 6.71
N ALA A 108 5.06 3.54 5.85
CA ALA A 108 4.89 2.46 4.90
C ALA A 108 6.00 2.44 3.84
N ILE A 109 6.40 3.62 3.35
CA ILE A 109 7.49 3.74 2.37
C ILE A 109 8.83 3.37 3.00
N ASP A 110 9.14 3.90 4.18
CA ASP A 110 10.38 3.58 4.88
C ASP A 110 10.48 2.08 5.20
N TRP A 111 9.36 1.46 5.61
CA TRP A 111 9.27 0.01 5.83
C TRP A 111 9.48 -0.80 4.53
N LEU A 112 8.84 -0.40 3.43
CA LEU A 112 9.03 -1.07 2.13
C LEU A 112 10.47 -0.95 1.64
N GLU A 113 11.11 0.21 1.84
CA GLU A 113 12.50 0.42 1.46
C GLU A 113 13.47 -0.41 2.31
N VAL A 114 13.28 -0.40 3.63
CA VAL A 114 14.25 -0.99 4.58
C VAL A 114 14.07 -2.52 4.70
N GLU A 115 12.83 -2.99 4.78
CA GLU A 115 12.54 -4.41 5.05
C GLU A 115 12.28 -5.22 3.78
N HIS A 116 11.90 -4.56 2.68
CA HIS A 116 11.52 -5.22 1.44
C HIS A 116 12.31 -4.76 0.20
N ASP A 117 13.43 -4.08 0.41
CA ASP A 117 14.35 -3.66 -0.65
C ASP A 117 13.66 -2.86 -1.79
N LEU A 118 12.59 -2.10 -1.46
CA LEU A 118 11.96 -1.23 -2.45
C LEU A 118 12.94 -0.14 -2.85
N SER A 119 13.40 -0.21 -4.10
CA SER A 119 14.30 0.82 -4.64
C SER A 119 13.52 2.10 -4.94
N LEU A 120 13.81 3.17 -4.21
CA LEU A 120 13.28 4.50 -4.46
C LEU A 120 14.28 5.32 -5.27
N ILE A 121 13.84 5.75 -6.44
CA ILE A 121 14.59 6.69 -7.29
C ILE A 121 13.93 8.05 -7.13
N HIS A 122 14.66 9.01 -6.59
CA HIS A 122 14.23 10.40 -6.62
C HIS A 122 14.44 10.99 -8.00
N ILE A 123 13.35 11.43 -8.57
CA ILE A 123 13.36 12.22 -9.80
C ILE A 123 13.33 13.69 -9.41
#